data_a3ba21d2a5e8978ec833fa3de7c4b779
#
_entry.id   a3ba21d2a5e8978ec833fa3de7c4b779
#
_cell.length_a   1.000
_cell.length_b   1.000
_cell.length_c   1.000
_cell.angle_alpha   90.00
_cell.angle_beta   90.00
_cell.angle_gamma   90.00
#
_symmetry.space_group_name_H-M   'P 1'
#
loop_
_entity.id
_entity.type
_entity.pdbx_description
1 polymer ?
#
loop_
_entity_poly.entity_id
_entity_poly.type
_entity_poly.pdbx_seq_one_letter_code
_entity_poly.pdbx_strand_id
1 'polypeptide(L)'
;MTKLHFDLVSPERLLISADVDQVDVPGSEGDFGVFAGHAPVMTTLRPGVLAIVNGGKAAEKFFVRGGFAEVTLQGLTVLAEEAMPLAELDGPTLDQRIKNAEEDVADAKDAAVRDRAQTTLNQLRELRGALG
;
A
#
# COMPACT_ATOMS: atom_id res chain seq x y z
N MET A 1 23.22 0.96 -14.95
CA MET A 1 22.23 1.86 -14.38
C MET A 1 22.04 1.58 -12.91
N THR A 2 21.83 2.63 -12.13
CA THR A 2 21.65 2.51 -10.70
C THR A 2 20.27 1.96 -10.37
N LYS A 3 20.23 0.95 -9.55
CA LYS A 3 18.97 0.35 -9.09
C LYS A 3 18.60 0.91 -7.72
N LEU A 4 17.32 0.86 -7.41
CA LEU A 4 16.80 1.18 -6.09
C LEU A 4 16.75 -0.10 -5.26
N HIS A 5 17.41 -0.09 -4.09
CA HIS A 5 17.24 -1.21 -3.17
C HIS A 5 15.89 -1.08 -2.48
N PHE A 6 15.10 -2.14 -2.52
CA PHE A 6 13.73 -2.14 -1.99
C PHE A 6 13.49 -3.30 -1.03
N ASP A 7 12.98 -2.98 0.15
CA ASP A 7 12.52 -3.97 1.13
C ASP A 7 11.03 -3.74 1.42
N LEU A 8 10.25 -4.80 1.30
CA LEU A 8 8.85 -4.82 1.72
C LEU A 8 8.72 -5.78 2.89
N VAL A 9 8.31 -5.26 4.03
CA VAL A 9 8.29 -5.98 5.31
C VAL A 9 6.88 -5.90 5.91
N SER A 10 6.40 -7.04 6.40
CA SER A 10 5.23 -7.10 7.26
C SER A 10 5.68 -7.54 8.66
N PRO A 11 4.83 -7.42 9.71
CA PRO A 11 5.23 -7.84 11.05
C PRO A 11 5.71 -9.29 11.14
N GLU A 12 5.24 -10.12 10.23
CA GLU A 12 5.52 -11.56 10.28
C GLU A 12 6.75 -11.95 9.49
N ARG A 13 7.12 -11.19 8.44
CA ARG A 13 8.21 -11.59 7.56
C ARG A 13 8.67 -10.49 6.60
N LEU A 14 9.85 -10.69 6.07
CA LEU A 14 10.36 -9.95 4.93
C LEU A 14 9.77 -10.59 3.66
N LEU A 15 9.00 -9.82 2.90
CA LEU A 15 8.35 -10.31 1.67
C LEU A 15 9.22 -10.12 0.43
N ILE A 16 9.86 -8.95 0.31
CA ILE A 16 10.70 -8.59 -0.83
C ILE A 16 11.96 -7.94 -0.30
N SER A 17 13.10 -8.32 -0.85
CA SER A 17 14.36 -7.60 -0.69
C SER A 17 15.13 -7.75 -1.99
N ALA A 18 15.16 -6.70 -2.79
CA ALA A 18 15.73 -6.76 -4.12
C ALA A 18 16.10 -5.37 -4.64
N ASP A 19 16.95 -5.35 -5.65
CA ASP A 19 17.23 -4.13 -6.39
C ASP A 19 16.28 -4.04 -7.58
N VAL A 20 15.57 -2.92 -7.69
CA VAL A 20 14.54 -2.74 -8.69
C VAL A 20 14.68 -1.37 -9.37
N ASP A 21 13.96 -1.14 -10.46
CA ASP A 21 14.02 0.13 -11.18
C ASP A 21 13.15 1.20 -10.52
N GLN A 22 11.95 0.81 -10.09
CA GLN A 22 10.96 1.75 -9.56
C GLN A 22 9.96 1.04 -8.68
N VAL A 23 9.46 1.75 -7.67
CA VAL A 23 8.33 1.28 -6.85
C VAL A 23 7.29 2.39 -6.81
N ASP A 24 6.05 2.06 -7.17
CA ASP A 24 4.92 2.98 -7.02
C ASP A 24 4.24 2.69 -5.68
N VAL A 25 4.18 3.69 -4.82
CA VAL A 25 3.76 3.56 -3.42
C VAL A 25 2.42 4.24 -3.20
N PRO A 26 1.43 3.56 -2.55
CA PRO A 26 0.16 4.18 -2.21
C PRO A 26 0.28 4.98 -0.90
N GLY A 27 0.83 6.19 -1.00
CA GLY A 27 0.95 7.07 0.15
C GLY A 27 -0.39 7.63 0.60
N SER A 28 -0.49 7.99 1.88
CA SER A 28 -1.74 8.54 2.44
C SER A 28 -2.13 9.87 1.81
N GLU A 29 -1.17 10.62 1.29
CA GLU A 29 -1.42 11.91 0.62
C GLU A 29 -1.43 11.80 -0.90
N GLY A 30 -1.27 10.60 -1.43
CA GLY A 30 -1.28 10.32 -2.86
C GLY A 30 -0.23 9.31 -3.24
N ASP A 31 -0.41 8.73 -4.42
CA ASP A 31 0.56 7.78 -4.97
C ASP A 31 1.82 8.53 -5.40
N PHE A 32 2.97 7.88 -5.20
CA PHE A 32 4.23 8.44 -5.69
C PHE A 32 5.17 7.34 -6.15
N GLY A 33 5.98 7.66 -7.14
CA GLY A 33 6.97 6.73 -7.67
C GLY A 33 8.35 7.00 -7.07
N VAL A 34 9.06 5.93 -6.70
CA VAL A 34 10.39 6.02 -6.13
C VAL A 34 11.39 5.36 -7.05
N PHE A 35 12.44 6.11 -7.41
CA PHE A 35 13.55 5.64 -8.21
C PHE A 35 14.84 5.76 -7.40
N ALA A 36 15.92 5.16 -7.88
CA ALA A 36 17.23 5.38 -7.28
C ALA A 36 17.55 6.89 -7.24
N GLY A 37 18.08 7.36 -6.12
CA GLY A 37 18.41 8.77 -5.94
C GLY A 37 17.25 9.65 -5.51
N HIS A 38 16.08 9.08 -5.23
CA HIS A 38 14.94 9.83 -4.72
C HIS A 38 15.29 10.54 -3.42
N ALA A 39 14.81 11.78 -3.26
CA ALA A 39 15.03 12.53 -2.02
C ALA A 39 14.43 11.80 -0.82
N PRO A 40 15.07 11.88 0.36
CA PRO A 40 14.53 11.22 1.54
C PRO A 40 13.14 11.72 1.89
N VAL A 41 12.24 10.78 2.22
CA VAL A 41 10.87 11.08 2.63
C VAL A 41 10.33 9.93 3.47
N MET A 42 9.43 10.25 4.37
CA MET A 42 8.64 9.27 5.10
C MET A 42 7.17 9.62 4.98
N THR A 43 6.34 8.63 4.69
CA THR A 43 4.90 8.82 4.60
C THR A 43 4.18 7.58 5.11
N THR A 44 2.97 7.77 5.62
CA THR A 44 2.11 6.64 5.96
C THR A 44 1.46 6.08 4.70
N LEU A 45 1.00 4.84 4.79
CA LEU A 45 0.35 4.14 3.68
C LEU A 45 -1.16 4.16 3.84
N ARG A 46 -1.87 4.33 2.72
CA ARG A 46 -3.29 4.02 2.67
C ARG A 46 -3.49 2.60 2.12
N PRO A 47 -4.64 1.95 2.34
CA PRO A 47 -4.93 0.70 1.66
C PRO A 47 -4.85 0.88 0.15
N GLY A 48 -4.02 0.13 -0.51
CA GLY A 48 -3.81 0.32 -1.94
C GLY A 48 -2.86 -0.68 -2.54
N VAL A 49 -2.52 -0.44 -3.80
CA VAL A 49 -1.64 -1.30 -4.58
C VAL A 49 -0.26 -0.69 -4.68
N LEU A 50 0.74 -1.44 -4.24
CA LEU A 50 2.14 -1.12 -4.44
C LEU A 50 2.60 -1.87 -5.68
N ALA A 51 3.23 -1.19 -6.63
CA ALA A 51 3.70 -1.80 -7.86
C ALA A 51 5.21 -1.70 -7.97
N ILE A 52 5.86 -2.83 -8.27
CA ILE A 52 7.31 -2.92 -8.44
C ILE A 52 7.59 -3.05 -9.94
N VAL A 53 8.32 -2.09 -10.49
CA VAL A 53 8.70 -2.08 -11.91
C VAL A 53 10.16 -2.46 -12.02
N ASN A 54 10.48 -3.46 -12.84
CA ASN A 54 11.84 -3.95 -12.98
C ASN A 54 12.11 -4.38 -14.42
N GLY A 55 12.82 -3.53 -15.15
CA GLY A 55 13.14 -3.76 -16.56
C GLY A 55 11.88 -3.68 -17.42
N GLY A 56 11.83 -4.45 -18.50
CA GLY A 56 10.68 -4.52 -19.39
C GLY A 56 9.62 -5.53 -18.96
N LYS A 57 9.69 -6.03 -17.73
CA LYS A 57 8.76 -7.02 -17.22
C LYS A 57 7.47 -6.36 -16.75
N ALA A 58 6.38 -7.12 -16.73
CA ALA A 58 5.14 -6.68 -16.12
C ALA A 58 5.38 -6.37 -14.63
N ALA A 59 4.72 -5.34 -14.12
CA ALA A 59 4.88 -4.94 -12.73
C ALA A 59 4.37 -6.04 -11.79
N GLU A 60 5.14 -6.29 -10.72
CA GLU A 60 4.65 -7.11 -9.61
C GLU A 60 3.83 -6.21 -8.71
N LYS A 61 2.64 -6.66 -8.34
CA LYS A 61 1.71 -5.85 -7.55
C LYS A 61 1.38 -6.52 -6.23
N PHE A 62 1.40 -5.72 -5.18
CA PHE A 62 1.07 -6.14 -3.83
C PHE A 62 -0.04 -5.25 -3.27
N PHE A 63 -1.01 -5.86 -2.60
CA PHE A 63 -1.91 -5.11 -1.74
C PHE A 63 -1.17 -4.79 -0.44
N VAL A 64 -1.18 -3.53 -0.03
CA VAL A 64 -0.60 -3.11 1.25
C VAL A 64 -1.59 -2.26 2.02
N ARG A 65 -1.54 -2.34 3.35
CA ARG A 65 -2.41 -1.58 4.24
C ARG A 65 -1.68 -1.28 5.53
N GLY A 66 -1.78 -0.04 5.98
CA GLY A 66 -1.19 0.42 7.24
C GLY A 66 0.32 0.50 7.19
N GLY A 67 0.92 1.14 8.16
CA GLY A 67 2.37 1.30 8.22
C GLY A 67 2.86 2.51 7.46
N PHE A 68 4.09 2.44 6.99
CA PHE A 68 4.73 3.59 6.36
C PHE A 68 5.77 3.17 5.34
N ALA A 69 6.14 4.13 4.48
CA ALA A 69 7.22 4.00 3.52
C ALA A 69 8.30 5.03 3.85
N GLU A 70 9.54 4.61 3.83
CA GLU A 70 10.68 5.50 4.09
C GLU A 70 11.70 5.39 2.98
N VAL A 71 12.05 6.54 2.37
CA VAL A 71 13.15 6.64 1.41
C VAL A 71 14.35 7.21 2.13
N THR A 72 15.48 6.52 2.02
CA THR A 72 16.77 6.97 2.56
C THR A 72 17.82 6.86 1.46
N LEU A 73 19.08 7.22 1.80
CA LEU A 73 20.19 7.04 0.87
C LEU A 73 20.43 5.57 0.51
N GLN A 74 20.03 4.65 1.39
CA GLN A 74 20.18 3.22 1.17
C GLN A 74 19.10 2.64 0.26
N GLY A 75 17.96 3.31 0.13
CA GLY A 75 16.87 2.83 -0.70
C GLY A 75 15.50 3.07 -0.08
N LEU A 76 14.55 2.24 -0.46
CA LEU A 76 13.17 2.32 0.00
C LEU A 76 12.83 1.14 0.91
N THR A 77 12.28 1.43 2.07
CA THR A 77 11.72 0.43 2.96
C THR A 77 10.23 0.69 3.15
N VAL A 78 9.41 -0.32 2.92
CA VAL A 78 7.98 -0.27 3.20
C VAL A 78 7.67 -1.25 4.30
N LEU A 79 7.19 -0.71 5.43
CA LEU A 79 6.70 -1.51 6.56
C LEU A 79 5.17 -1.44 6.53
N ALA A 80 4.53 -2.51 6.10
CA ALA A 80 3.07 -2.58 6.02
C ALA A 80 2.53 -3.46 7.13
N GLU A 81 1.41 -3.05 7.73
CA GLU A 81 0.72 -3.87 8.71
C GLU A 81 0.15 -5.13 8.05
N GLU A 82 -0.27 -4.98 6.80
CA GLU A 82 -0.74 -6.10 5.99
C GLU A 82 -0.18 -5.94 4.58
N ALA A 83 0.36 -7.03 4.04
CA ALA A 83 0.86 -7.05 2.67
C ALA A 83 0.68 -8.46 2.09
N MET A 84 0.24 -8.53 0.84
CA MET A 84 0.09 -9.79 0.12
C MET A 84 0.15 -9.55 -1.38
N PRO A 85 0.56 -10.55 -2.17
CA PRO A 85 0.44 -10.41 -3.63
C PRO A 85 -0.98 -10.06 -4.03
N LEU A 86 -1.14 -9.11 -4.94
CA LEU A 86 -2.48 -8.64 -5.34
C LEU A 86 -3.36 -9.78 -5.86
N ALA A 87 -2.76 -10.77 -6.50
CA ALA A 87 -3.47 -11.94 -7.03
C ALA A 87 -4.17 -12.76 -5.94
N GLU A 88 -3.73 -12.63 -4.68
CA GLU A 88 -4.36 -13.33 -3.55
C GLU A 88 -5.52 -12.55 -2.95
N LEU A 89 -5.72 -11.29 -3.35
CA LEU A 89 -6.83 -10.48 -2.88
C LEU A 89 -7.95 -10.52 -3.91
N ASP A 90 -8.98 -11.33 -3.64
CA ASP A 90 -10.10 -11.47 -4.56
C ASP A 90 -11.20 -10.44 -4.29
N GLY A 91 -12.11 -10.29 -5.27
CA GLY A 91 -13.23 -9.37 -5.16
C GLY A 91 -14.14 -9.66 -3.97
N PRO A 92 -14.57 -10.91 -3.75
CA PRO A 92 -15.41 -11.25 -2.60
C PRO A 92 -14.78 -10.91 -1.25
N THR A 93 -13.48 -11.14 -1.06
CA THR A 93 -12.79 -10.78 0.18
C THR A 93 -12.80 -9.27 0.37
N LEU A 94 -12.53 -8.52 -0.68
CA LEU A 94 -12.53 -7.06 -0.62
C LEU A 94 -13.94 -6.53 -0.37
N ASP A 95 -14.97 -7.12 -0.99
CA ASP A 95 -16.36 -6.75 -0.73
C ASP A 95 -16.74 -6.95 0.73
N GLN A 96 -16.24 -8.02 1.36
CA GLN A 96 -16.47 -8.25 2.78
C GLN A 96 -15.80 -7.19 3.65
N ARG A 97 -14.58 -6.77 3.30
CA ARG A 97 -13.88 -5.69 4.01
C ARG A 97 -14.64 -4.37 3.89
N ILE A 98 -15.21 -4.09 2.71
CA ILE A 98 -16.03 -2.89 2.50
C ILE A 98 -17.27 -2.94 3.39
N LYS A 99 -17.94 -4.08 3.45
CA LYS A 99 -19.11 -4.25 4.29
C LYS A 99 -18.77 -4.03 5.75
N ASN A 100 -17.65 -4.58 6.23
CA ASN A 100 -17.20 -4.39 7.59
C ASN A 100 -16.93 -2.90 7.88
N ALA A 101 -16.32 -2.19 6.92
CA ALA A 101 -16.05 -0.76 7.07
C ALA A 101 -17.35 0.06 7.09
N GLU A 102 -18.35 -0.33 6.30
CA GLU A 102 -19.68 0.31 6.35
C GLU A 102 -20.32 0.16 7.73
N GLU A 103 -20.20 -1.02 8.32
CA GLU A 103 -20.70 -1.27 9.67
C GLU A 103 -19.94 -0.43 10.71
N ASP A 104 -18.62 -0.29 10.54
CA ASP A 104 -17.82 0.55 11.43
C ASP A 104 -18.26 2.02 11.40
N VAL A 105 -18.60 2.53 10.21
CA VAL A 105 -19.13 3.89 10.08
C VAL A 105 -20.48 4.00 10.81
N ALA A 106 -21.38 3.04 10.59
CA ALA A 106 -22.71 3.04 11.19
C ALA A 106 -22.67 2.93 12.72
N ASP A 107 -21.69 2.17 13.24
CA ASP A 107 -21.57 1.90 14.68
C ASP A 107 -20.70 2.91 15.39
N ALA A 108 -20.10 3.87 14.68
CA ALA A 108 -19.21 4.86 15.28
C ALA A 108 -19.95 5.72 16.31
N LYS A 109 -19.37 5.87 17.50
CA LYS A 109 -19.99 6.55 18.64
C LYS A 109 -19.69 8.04 18.68
N ASP A 110 -18.69 8.51 17.97
CA ASP A 110 -18.35 9.92 17.88
C ASP A 110 -17.88 10.29 16.48
N ALA A 111 -17.77 11.60 16.23
CA ALA A 111 -17.42 12.11 14.90
C ALA A 111 -16.02 11.72 14.47
N ALA A 112 -15.04 11.71 15.39
CA ALA A 112 -13.66 11.39 15.05
C ALA A 112 -13.52 9.92 14.61
N VAL A 113 -14.19 9.02 15.32
CA VAL A 113 -14.21 7.58 14.97
C VAL A 113 -14.91 7.38 13.62
N ARG A 114 -16.04 8.08 13.42
CA ARG A 114 -16.79 7.99 12.16
C ARG A 114 -15.94 8.49 10.99
N ASP A 115 -15.25 9.60 11.15
CA ASP A 115 -14.44 10.17 10.08
C ASP A 115 -13.31 9.24 9.66
N ARG A 116 -12.64 8.60 10.63
CA ARG A 116 -11.61 7.61 10.33
C ARG A 116 -12.18 6.38 9.61
N ALA A 117 -13.32 5.89 10.07
CA ALA A 117 -13.99 4.74 9.45
C ALA A 117 -14.44 5.09 8.03
N GLN A 118 -14.96 6.30 7.83
CA GLN A 118 -15.39 6.75 6.50
C GLN A 118 -14.20 6.87 5.54
N THR A 119 -13.06 7.36 6.01
CA THR A 119 -11.85 7.45 5.20
C THR A 119 -11.41 6.05 4.75
N THR A 120 -11.37 5.08 5.67
CA THR A 120 -11.04 3.70 5.34
C THR A 120 -12.01 3.12 4.31
N LEU A 121 -13.30 3.35 4.51
CA LEU A 121 -14.33 2.87 3.58
C LEU A 121 -14.12 3.44 2.18
N ASN A 122 -13.87 4.74 2.07
CA ASN A 122 -13.64 5.39 0.78
C ASN A 122 -12.41 4.80 0.08
N GLN A 123 -11.34 4.55 0.82
CA GLN A 123 -10.10 3.97 0.29
C GLN A 123 -10.33 2.54 -0.22
N LEU A 124 -11.11 1.75 0.52
CA LEU A 124 -11.44 0.38 0.10
C LEU A 124 -12.31 0.35 -1.15
N ARG A 125 -13.26 1.28 -1.25
CA ARG A 125 -14.12 1.40 -2.45
C ARG A 125 -13.29 1.79 -3.67
N GLU A 126 -12.34 2.70 -3.50
CA GLU A 126 -11.43 3.10 -4.58
C GLU A 126 -10.61 1.90 -5.05
N LEU A 127 -10.06 1.13 -4.12
CA LEU A 127 -9.29 -0.07 -4.43
C LEU A 127 -10.16 -1.10 -5.16
N ARG A 128 -11.39 -1.30 -4.71
CA ARG A 128 -12.32 -2.24 -5.35
C ARG A 128 -12.61 -1.86 -6.80
N GLY A 129 -12.79 -0.56 -7.04
CA GLY A 129 -12.98 -0.06 -8.40
C GLY A 129 -11.76 -0.31 -9.29
N ALA A 130 -10.56 -0.24 -8.73
CA ALA A 130 -9.32 -0.49 -9.48
C ALA A 130 -9.14 -1.97 -9.84
N LEU A 131 -9.74 -2.88 -9.08
CA LEU A 131 -9.69 -4.31 -9.38
C LEU A 131 -10.67 -4.72 -10.48
N GLY A 132 -11.66 -3.92 -10.76
CA GLY A 132 -12.65 -4.19 -11.82
C GLY A 132 -13.91 -4.87 -11.36
#